data_61b8c88133c37f83fb4217308cedd06b
#
_entry.id   61b8c88133c37f83fb4217308cedd06b
#
_cell.length_a   1.000
_cell.length_b   1.000
_cell.length_c   1.000
_cell.angle_alpha   90.00
_cell.angle_beta   90.00
_cell.angle_gamma   90.00
#
_symmetry.space_group_name_H-M   'P 1'
#
loop_
_entity.id
_entity.type
_entity.pdbx_description
1 polymer ?
#
loop_
_entity_poly.entity_id
_entity_poly.type
_entity_poly.pdbx_seq_one_letter_code
_entity_poly.pdbx_strand_id
1 'polypeptide(L)'
;MIQLAIHEAINGRDLDYAIARATMEEMMDGTATDIEMATLLTALRMKGETITEITACAEVMREKGVHIEPKGAVMDIVGTGGDEVGSFNISTTAAFVAAAGGVPVAKHGNRSVSSKSGAADVLEELGVVLNLTPEQNEKVLADTGICFLFAQGYHKSMKNVAPVRKGMGERTIFNVLGPLSNPARATMQLLGVYDENLVMPMAQVLSNLGVTRGMVVCGGGMDEASLIGDNKVCEIRDGRLTPYQLDPEKYGLSLCTVDDLRGGSPRVNAQITRDILSGREQGAKREEILLNAGIALYLGLDGLTLEDGIKKAAELIDSGAALAKLDQFAAATQEAAKA
;
A
#
# COMPACT_ATOMS: atom_id res chain seq x y z
N MET A 1 14.64 14.02 22.95
CA MET A 1 15.30 12.88 22.23
C MET A 1 15.82 13.27 20.85
N ILE A 2 15.14 14.13 20.12
CA ILE A 2 15.49 14.46 18.73
C ILE A 2 16.92 14.99 18.55
N GLN A 3 17.44 15.78 19.47
CA GLN A 3 18.83 16.28 19.42
C GLN A 3 19.87 15.14 19.50
N LEU A 4 19.61 14.11 20.32
CA LEU A 4 20.46 12.92 20.39
C LEU A 4 20.38 12.13 19.07
N ALA A 5 19.18 11.93 18.54
CA ALA A 5 18.97 11.24 17.27
C ALA A 5 19.69 11.95 16.10
N ILE A 6 19.61 13.28 16.06
CA ILE A 6 20.34 14.08 15.07
C ILE A 6 21.85 13.86 15.20
N HIS A 7 22.39 13.92 16.43
CA HIS A 7 23.82 13.73 16.67
C HIS A 7 24.29 12.34 16.22
N GLU A 8 23.55 11.28 16.54
CA GLU A 8 23.88 9.92 16.12
C GLU A 8 23.83 9.81 14.57
N ALA A 9 22.71 10.23 13.96
CA ALA A 9 22.49 10.08 12.53
C ALA A 9 23.51 10.88 11.67
N ILE A 10 23.87 12.10 12.07
CA ILE A 10 24.90 12.90 11.37
C ILE A 10 26.27 12.21 11.41
N ASN A 11 26.57 11.48 12.49
CA ASN A 11 27.80 10.70 12.62
C ASN A 11 27.73 9.31 11.97
N GLY A 12 26.69 9.03 11.20
CA GLY A 12 26.49 7.76 10.51
C GLY A 12 26.17 6.59 11.44
N ARG A 13 25.73 6.85 12.66
CA ARG A 13 25.36 5.81 13.63
C ARG A 13 23.85 5.54 13.59
N ASP A 14 23.50 4.27 13.70
CA ASP A 14 22.12 3.82 13.73
C ASP A 14 21.46 4.19 15.07
N LEU A 15 20.18 4.56 15.00
CA LEU A 15 19.37 4.79 16.19
C LEU A 15 18.90 3.45 16.74
N ASP A 16 19.04 3.25 18.04
CA ASP A 16 18.35 2.15 18.69
C ASP A 16 16.82 2.37 18.67
N TYR A 17 16.08 1.28 18.94
CA TYR A 17 14.62 1.31 18.89
C TYR A 17 14.01 2.38 19.81
N ALA A 18 14.55 2.56 21.03
CA ALA A 18 13.99 3.48 22.02
C ALA A 18 14.21 4.96 21.58
N ILE A 19 15.39 5.26 21.03
CA ILE A 19 15.71 6.60 20.51
C ILE A 19 14.85 6.92 19.29
N ALA A 20 14.76 6.00 18.33
CA ALA A 20 13.95 6.17 17.12
C ALA A 20 12.46 6.37 17.47
N ARG A 21 11.92 5.56 18.37
CA ARG A 21 10.55 5.66 18.84
C ARG A 21 10.26 7.01 19.50
N ALA A 22 11.04 7.37 20.54
CA ALA A 22 10.83 8.61 21.29
C ALA A 22 10.98 9.85 20.39
N THR A 23 11.88 9.81 19.43
CA THR A 23 12.08 10.87 18.45
C THR A 23 10.88 11.02 17.52
N MET A 24 10.33 9.90 17.04
CA MET A 24 9.13 9.92 16.21
C MET A 24 7.92 10.43 17.01
N GLU A 25 7.80 10.08 18.30
CA GLU A 25 6.79 10.63 19.19
C GLU A 25 6.89 12.17 19.28
N GLU A 26 8.10 12.72 19.51
CA GLU A 26 8.32 14.18 19.53
C GLU A 26 7.89 14.86 18.23
N MET A 27 8.19 14.25 17.09
CA MET A 27 7.80 14.78 15.78
C MET A 27 6.28 14.76 15.60
N MET A 28 5.63 13.63 15.92
CA MET A 28 4.18 13.46 15.75
C MET A 28 3.37 14.29 16.74
N ASP A 29 3.87 14.58 17.95
CA ASP A 29 3.25 15.44 18.95
C ASP A 29 3.48 16.94 18.68
N GLY A 30 4.34 17.27 17.70
CA GLY A 30 4.64 18.65 17.33
C GLY A 30 5.52 19.39 18.35
N THR A 31 6.27 18.66 19.17
CA THR A 31 7.26 19.23 20.13
C THR A 31 8.61 19.47 19.49
N ALA A 32 8.92 18.77 18.39
CA ALA A 32 10.10 19.02 17.57
C ALA A 32 9.89 20.24 16.65
N THR A 33 10.93 21.06 16.50
CA THR A 33 10.91 22.18 15.55
C THR A 33 11.09 21.72 14.11
N ASP A 34 10.64 22.52 13.14
CA ASP A 34 10.80 22.23 11.70
C ASP A 34 12.29 22.04 11.33
N ILE A 35 13.20 22.80 11.94
CA ILE A 35 14.65 22.68 11.70
C ILE A 35 15.16 21.33 12.20
N GLU A 36 14.77 20.92 13.41
CA GLU A 36 15.17 19.62 13.97
C GLU A 36 14.64 18.47 13.12
N MET A 37 13.36 18.53 12.74
CA MET A 37 12.75 17.52 11.87
C MET A 37 13.47 17.42 10.52
N ALA A 38 13.70 18.55 9.83
CA ALA A 38 14.39 18.56 8.54
C ALA A 38 15.82 18.03 8.67
N THR A 39 16.54 18.42 9.72
CA THR A 39 17.91 17.95 9.97
C THR A 39 17.96 16.45 10.18
N LEU A 40 17.08 15.92 11.05
CA LEU A 40 17.01 14.48 11.31
C LEU A 40 16.64 13.68 10.06
N LEU A 41 15.59 14.10 9.35
CA LEU A 41 15.13 13.40 8.15
C LEU A 41 16.21 13.36 7.06
N THR A 42 16.95 14.46 6.90
CA THR A 42 18.10 14.51 5.98
C THR A 42 19.22 13.58 6.43
N ALA A 43 19.58 13.60 7.71
CA ALA A 43 20.65 12.75 8.25
C ALA A 43 20.31 11.25 8.12
N LEU A 44 19.08 10.84 8.46
CA LEU A 44 18.60 9.46 8.27
C LEU A 44 18.65 9.05 6.80
N ARG A 45 18.18 9.90 5.88
CA ARG A 45 18.24 9.66 4.43
C ARG A 45 19.68 9.46 3.94
N MET A 46 20.63 10.27 4.41
CA MET A 46 22.04 10.18 4.00
C MET A 46 22.72 8.94 4.58
N LYS A 47 22.39 8.58 5.80
CA LYS A 47 22.90 7.38 6.47
C LYS A 47 22.31 6.08 5.86
N GLY A 48 21.08 6.14 5.45
CA GLY A 48 20.21 4.99 5.15
C GLY A 48 19.46 4.51 6.40
N GLU A 49 18.14 4.41 6.30
CA GLU A 49 17.28 4.01 7.41
C GLU A 49 17.38 2.50 7.66
N THR A 50 17.48 2.09 8.92
CA THR A 50 17.54 0.68 9.31
C THR A 50 16.16 0.09 9.55
N ILE A 51 16.06 -1.25 9.53
CA ILE A 51 14.84 -2.00 9.88
C ILE A 51 14.32 -1.58 11.26
N THR A 52 15.21 -1.40 12.24
CA THR A 52 14.86 -0.99 13.59
C THR A 52 14.24 0.41 13.62
N GLU A 53 14.84 1.37 12.94
CA GLU A 53 14.36 2.75 12.85
C GLU A 53 12.99 2.81 12.14
N ILE A 54 12.84 2.11 11.01
CA ILE A 54 11.58 2.06 10.27
C ILE A 54 10.48 1.40 11.12
N THR A 55 10.79 0.28 11.79
CA THR A 55 9.82 -0.43 12.64
C THR A 55 9.35 0.49 13.77
N ALA A 56 10.27 1.11 14.52
CA ALA A 56 9.93 1.99 15.64
C ALA A 56 9.06 3.18 15.20
N CYS A 57 9.43 3.82 14.07
CA CYS A 57 8.65 4.92 13.52
C CYS A 57 7.25 4.50 13.05
N ALA A 58 7.12 3.33 12.41
CA ALA A 58 5.84 2.81 11.95
C ALA A 58 4.90 2.46 13.12
N GLU A 59 5.42 1.91 14.21
CA GLU A 59 4.64 1.64 15.42
C GLU A 59 4.07 2.91 16.04
N VAL A 60 4.89 3.96 16.16
CA VAL A 60 4.42 5.26 16.66
C VAL A 60 3.32 5.84 15.74
N MET A 61 3.48 5.76 14.42
CA MET A 61 2.44 6.20 13.49
C MET A 61 1.13 5.43 13.69
N ARG A 62 1.22 4.11 13.86
CA ARG A 62 0.05 3.27 14.15
C ARG A 62 -0.60 3.67 15.46
N GLU A 63 0.15 3.85 16.55
CA GLU A 63 -0.38 4.20 17.87
C GLU A 63 -1.02 5.58 17.93
N LYS A 64 -0.46 6.57 17.21
CA LYS A 64 -0.98 7.95 17.15
C LYS A 64 -2.14 8.10 16.16
N GLY A 65 -2.40 7.09 15.33
CA GLY A 65 -3.49 7.07 14.37
C GLY A 65 -4.83 6.73 15.01
N VAL A 66 -5.90 7.06 14.29
CA VAL A 66 -7.23 6.50 14.55
C VAL A 66 -7.29 5.08 13.96
N HIS A 67 -8.01 4.18 14.58
CA HIS A 67 -8.08 2.77 14.16
C HIS A 67 -9.49 2.34 13.81
N ILE A 68 -9.58 1.22 13.09
CA ILE A 68 -10.77 0.39 12.98
C ILE A 68 -10.47 -1.01 13.53
N GLU A 69 -11.50 -1.70 13.99
CA GLU A 69 -11.41 -3.05 14.59
C GLU A 69 -12.12 -4.08 13.70
N PRO A 70 -11.49 -4.55 12.62
CA PRO A 70 -12.12 -5.52 11.71
C PRO A 70 -12.34 -6.86 12.43
N LYS A 71 -13.43 -7.56 12.06
CA LYS A 71 -13.71 -8.91 12.55
C LYS A 71 -12.88 -9.95 11.79
N GLY A 72 -11.65 -10.15 12.23
CA GLY A 72 -10.72 -11.13 11.64
C GLY A 72 -9.62 -10.51 10.80
N ALA A 73 -8.90 -11.36 10.09
CA ALA A 73 -7.76 -10.94 9.26
C ALA A 73 -8.24 -10.12 8.05
N VAL A 74 -7.54 -9.03 7.78
CA VAL A 74 -7.75 -8.20 6.59
C VAL A 74 -6.46 -8.01 5.83
N MET A 75 -6.57 -7.76 4.53
CA MET A 75 -5.46 -7.50 3.63
C MET A 75 -5.36 -6.02 3.28
N ASP A 76 -4.14 -5.49 3.26
CA ASP A 76 -3.81 -4.25 2.53
C ASP A 76 -3.10 -4.58 1.22
N ILE A 77 -3.44 -3.87 0.15
CA ILE A 77 -2.79 -3.97 -1.16
C ILE A 77 -2.33 -2.57 -1.51
N VAL A 78 -1.04 -2.30 -1.43
CA VAL A 78 -0.51 -0.94 -1.45
C VAL A 78 0.91 -0.89 -2.00
N GLY A 79 1.26 0.21 -2.69
CA GLY A 79 2.64 0.54 -3.03
C GLY A 79 3.17 1.71 -2.20
N THR A 80 4.47 1.86 -2.14
CA THR A 80 5.14 3.01 -1.50
C THR A 80 4.88 4.32 -2.25
N GLY A 81 4.56 4.22 -3.53
CA GLY A 81 4.60 5.35 -4.45
C GLY A 81 6.03 5.73 -4.83
N GLY A 82 6.14 6.69 -5.74
CA GLY A 82 7.43 7.29 -6.08
C GLY A 82 8.28 6.51 -7.09
N ASP A 83 7.73 5.54 -7.79
CA ASP A 83 8.39 4.82 -8.88
C ASP A 83 8.56 5.66 -10.16
N GLU A 84 7.85 6.79 -10.26
CA GLU A 84 7.88 7.74 -11.39
C GLU A 84 7.45 7.14 -12.74
N VAL A 85 6.93 5.91 -12.75
CA VAL A 85 6.49 5.20 -13.96
C VAL A 85 5.20 5.81 -14.53
N GLY A 86 4.32 6.27 -13.64
CA GLY A 86 3.04 6.86 -14.03
C GLY A 86 2.04 5.82 -14.53
N SER A 87 2.04 4.65 -13.92
CA SER A 87 1.09 3.57 -14.17
C SER A 87 -0.35 3.97 -13.80
N PHE A 88 -1.32 3.20 -14.28
CA PHE A 88 -2.69 3.30 -13.78
C PHE A 88 -2.77 2.74 -12.34
N ASN A 89 -3.92 2.90 -11.66
CA ASN A 89 -4.07 2.50 -10.25
C ASN A 89 -4.18 0.97 -10.08
N ILE A 90 -3.06 0.26 -10.23
CA ILE A 90 -2.94 -1.21 -10.24
C ILE A 90 -3.43 -1.79 -8.92
N SER A 91 -2.81 -1.43 -7.79
CA SER A 91 -3.17 -1.96 -6.46
C SER A 91 -4.63 -1.69 -6.10
N THR A 92 -5.20 -0.53 -6.51
CA THR A 92 -6.61 -0.20 -6.27
C THR A 92 -7.54 -1.08 -7.10
N THR A 93 -7.22 -1.33 -8.36
CA THR A 93 -8.00 -2.21 -9.25
C THR A 93 -7.93 -3.66 -8.77
N ALA A 94 -6.73 -4.15 -8.41
CA ALA A 94 -6.52 -5.50 -7.88
C ALA A 94 -7.28 -5.75 -6.56
N ALA A 95 -7.45 -4.71 -5.72
CA ALA A 95 -8.20 -4.80 -4.47
C ALA A 95 -9.67 -5.20 -4.69
N PHE A 96 -10.32 -4.73 -5.77
CA PHE A 96 -11.69 -5.13 -6.09
C PHE A 96 -11.78 -6.60 -6.51
N VAL A 97 -10.81 -7.09 -7.26
CA VAL A 97 -10.75 -8.50 -7.67
C VAL A 97 -10.51 -9.40 -6.46
N ALA A 98 -9.57 -9.04 -5.58
CA ALA A 98 -9.29 -9.77 -4.36
C ALA A 98 -10.53 -9.83 -3.44
N ALA A 99 -11.21 -8.70 -3.25
CA ALA A 99 -12.44 -8.63 -2.45
C ALA A 99 -13.60 -9.42 -3.08
N ALA A 100 -13.74 -9.43 -4.41
CA ALA A 100 -14.71 -10.28 -5.11
C ALA A 100 -14.43 -11.76 -4.92
N GLY A 101 -13.14 -12.13 -4.78
CA GLY A 101 -12.71 -13.49 -4.48
C GLY A 101 -12.87 -13.92 -3.03
N GLY A 102 -13.33 -13.04 -2.15
CA GLY A 102 -13.60 -13.34 -0.74
C GLY A 102 -12.46 -12.99 0.23
N VAL A 103 -11.41 -12.30 -0.24
CA VAL A 103 -10.37 -11.75 0.65
C VAL A 103 -10.88 -10.44 1.27
N PRO A 104 -10.98 -10.32 2.60
CA PRO A 104 -11.35 -9.05 3.23
C PRO A 104 -10.25 -8.01 3.02
N VAL A 105 -10.57 -6.89 2.37
CA VAL A 105 -9.59 -5.85 2.02
C VAL A 105 -9.87 -4.56 2.80
N ALA A 106 -8.91 -4.13 3.62
CA ALA A 106 -8.89 -2.81 4.25
C ALA A 106 -7.77 -1.98 3.61
N LYS A 107 -8.08 -1.39 2.45
CA LYS A 107 -7.07 -0.65 1.69
C LYS A 107 -6.76 0.69 2.33
N HIS A 108 -5.50 0.90 2.73
CA HIS A 108 -5.01 2.21 3.15
C HIS A 108 -4.46 2.98 1.95
N GLY A 109 -4.79 4.25 1.85
CA GLY A 109 -4.32 5.04 0.72
C GLY A 109 -4.54 6.55 0.86
N ASN A 110 -3.96 7.29 -0.07
CA ASN A 110 -4.01 8.76 -0.07
C ASN A 110 -4.24 9.29 -1.49
N ARG A 111 -4.37 10.62 -1.59
CA ARG A 111 -4.26 11.33 -2.85
C ARG A 111 -2.84 11.26 -3.38
N SER A 112 -2.70 11.49 -4.68
CA SER A 112 -1.37 11.58 -5.30
C SER A 112 -0.55 12.73 -4.71
N VAL A 113 0.75 12.48 -4.55
CA VAL A 113 1.74 13.52 -4.23
C VAL A 113 2.61 13.85 -5.45
N SER A 114 3.01 12.85 -6.22
CA SER A 114 3.90 12.99 -7.38
C SER A 114 3.28 12.46 -8.69
N SER A 115 2.39 11.48 -8.64
CA SER A 115 1.70 10.93 -9.81
C SER A 115 0.48 11.76 -10.22
N LYS A 116 -0.15 11.41 -11.36
CA LYS A 116 -1.35 12.10 -11.86
C LYS A 116 -2.64 11.69 -11.15
N SER A 117 -2.65 10.54 -10.47
CA SER A 117 -3.84 9.97 -9.82
C SER A 117 -3.43 9.04 -8.67
N GLY A 118 -3.76 9.39 -7.45
CA GLY A 118 -3.64 8.52 -6.29
C GLY A 118 -4.84 7.60 -6.13
N ALA A 119 -4.77 6.68 -5.17
CA ALA A 119 -5.87 5.75 -4.88
C ALA A 119 -7.17 6.49 -4.50
N ALA A 120 -7.09 7.53 -3.68
CA ALA A 120 -8.23 8.34 -3.30
C ALA A 120 -8.86 9.06 -4.51
N ASP A 121 -8.03 9.58 -5.41
CA ASP A 121 -8.51 10.35 -6.56
C ASP A 121 -9.30 9.47 -7.54
N VAL A 122 -8.81 8.26 -7.84
CA VAL A 122 -9.51 7.33 -8.72
C VAL A 122 -10.78 6.77 -8.07
N LEU A 123 -10.77 6.54 -6.75
CA LEU A 123 -11.94 6.05 -6.03
C LEU A 123 -13.10 7.06 -6.03
N GLU A 124 -12.82 8.36 -5.90
CA GLU A 124 -13.85 9.41 -6.05
C GLU A 124 -14.47 9.39 -7.44
N GLU A 125 -13.68 9.26 -8.51
CA GLU A 125 -14.20 9.13 -9.88
C GLU A 125 -15.00 7.84 -10.10
N LEU A 126 -14.73 6.79 -9.32
CA LEU A 126 -15.51 5.54 -9.31
C LEU A 126 -16.79 5.64 -8.47
N GLY A 127 -17.03 6.77 -7.81
CA GLY A 127 -18.24 7.03 -7.02
C GLY A 127 -18.15 6.63 -5.55
N VAL A 128 -16.95 6.35 -5.04
CA VAL A 128 -16.71 5.99 -3.64
C VAL A 128 -16.62 7.26 -2.77
N VAL A 129 -17.30 7.26 -1.62
CA VAL A 129 -17.19 8.32 -0.62
C VAL A 129 -16.00 8.03 0.30
N LEU A 130 -15.03 8.95 0.37
CA LEU A 130 -13.76 8.74 1.09
C LEU A 130 -13.82 9.10 2.58
N ASN A 131 -14.59 10.16 2.92
CA ASN A 131 -14.60 10.74 4.26
C ASN A 131 -15.66 10.07 5.15
N LEU A 132 -15.48 8.77 5.38
CA LEU A 132 -16.29 7.99 6.32
C LEU A 132 -15.65 7.96 7.71
N THR A 133 -16.48 7.86 8.75
CA THR A 133 -15.97 7.63 10.11
C THR A 133 -15.39 6.21 10.23
N PRO A 134 -14.59 5.93 11.27
CA PRO A 134 -14.11 4.57 11.54
C PRO A 134 -15.24 3.54 11.59
N GLU A 135 -16.32 3.84 12.30
CA GLU A 135 -17.48 2.96 12.48
C GLU A 135 -18.22 2.73 11.14
N GLN A 136 -18.32 3.76 10.30
CA GLN A 136 -18.89 3.62 8.95
C GLN A 136 -18.00 2.73 8.07
N ASN A 137 -16.68 2.88 8.13
CA ASN A 137 -15.74 2.01 7.40
C ASN A 137 -15.76 0.57 7.90
N GLU A 138 -15.88 0.33 9.20
CA GLU A 138 -16.08 -1.03 9.76
C GLU A 138 -17.35 -1.68 9.21
N LYS A 139 -18.45 -0.92 9.18
CA LYS A 139 -19.72 -1.40 8.62
C LYS A 139 -19.59 -1.71 7.12
N VAL A 140 -19.02 -0.81 6.34
CA VAL A 140 -18.80 -1.02 4.90
C VAL A 140 -17.94 -2.25 4.66
N LEU A 141 -16.85 -2.43 5.42
CA LEU A 141 -16.00 -3.63 5.34
C LEU A 141 -16.78 -4.90 5.66
N ALA A 142 -17.60 -4.89 6.71
CA ALA A 142 -18.40 -6.05 7.09
C ALA A 142 -19.45 -6.41 6.03
N ASP A 143 -20.07 -5.41 5.40
CA ASP A 143 -21.17 -5.61 4.44
C ASP A 143 -20.66 -5.98 3.04
N THR A 144 -19.46 -5.49 2.65
CA THR A 144 -18.95 -5.61 1.27
C THR A 144 -17.67 -6.42 1.14
N GLY A 145 -16.96 -6.66 2.24
CA GLY A 145 -15.63 -7.29 2.24
C GLY A 145 -14.50 -6.35 1.79
N ILE A 146 -14.76 -5.04 1.61
CA ILE A 146 -13.74 -4.05 1.25
C ILE A 146 -14.07 -2.70 1.89
N CYS A 147 -13.04 -1.99 2.39
CA CYS A 147 -13.15 -0.58 2.75
C CYS A 147 -11.93 0.21 2.29
N PHE A 148 -12.05 1.53 2.26
CA PHE A 148 -10.95 2.44 1.98
C PHE A 148 -10.68 3.36 3.17
N LEU A 149 -9.47 3.26 3.71
CA LEU A 149 -9.01 4.02 4.87
C LEU A 149 -8.21 5.22 4.36
N PHE A 150 -8.88 6.35 4.20
CA PHE A 150 -8.28 7.57 3.66
C PHE A 150 -7.31 8.17 4.68
N ALA A 151 -6.01 8.16 4.38
CA ALA A 151 -4.93 8.48 5.31
C ALA A 151 -5.11 9.81 6.06
N GLN A 152 -5.68 10.84 5.41
CA GLN A 152 -5.89 12.15 6.05
C GLN A 152 -6.90 12.11 7.21
N GLY A 153 -7.87 11.19 7.17
CA GLY A 153 -8.84 10.99 8.25
C GLY A 153 -8.25 10.27 9.45
N TYR A 154 -7.29 9.39 9.22
CA TYR A 154 -6.75 8.49 10.25
C TYR A 154 -5.45 8.98 10.89
N HIS A 155 -4.58 9.70 10.16
CA HIS A 155 -3.26 10.14 10.65
C HIS A 155 -3.21 11.65 10.87
N LYS A 156 -4.03 12.16 11.80
CA LYS A 156 -4.15 13.60 12.07
C LYS A 156 -2.83 14.24 12.55
N SER A 157 -1.97 13.49 13.21
CA SER A 157 -0.65 13.96 13.69
C SER A 157 0.31 14.30 12.55
N MET A 158 0.07 13.78 11.35
CA MET A 158 0.87 14.12 10.16
C MET A 158 0.84 15.62 9.81
N LYS A 159 -0.14 16.39 10.32
CA LYS A 159 -0.18 17.86 10.16
C LYS A 159 1.09 18.54 10.68
N ASN A 160 1.76 17.95 11.69
CA ASN A 160 2.97 18.50 12.30
C ASN A 160 4.21 18.26 11.42
N VAL A 161 4.21 17.23 10.59
CA VAL A 161 5.36 16.81 9.76
C VAL A 161 5.19 17.21 8.29
N ALA A 162 3.96 17.29 7.81
CA ALA A 162 3.65 17.56 6.40
C ALA A 162 4.27 18.86 5.85
N PRO A 163 4.31 20.00 6.58
CA PRO A 163 4.95 21.22 6.09
C PRO A 163 6.46 21.04 5.87
N VAL A 164 7.14 20.36 6.79
CA VAL A 164 8.57 20.07 6.71
C VAL A 164 8.87 19.20 5.49
N ARG A 165 8.15 18.09 5.32
CA ARG A 165 8.29 17.20 4.16
C ARG A 165 8.08 17.95 2.84
N LYS A 166 7.04 18.80 2.78
CA LYS A 166 6.77 19.62 1.60
C LYS A 166 7.89 20.62 1.32
N GLY A 167 8.44 21.24 2.38
CA GLY A 167 9.55 22.19 2.25
C GLY A 167 10.85 21.54 1.81
N MET A 168 11.11 20.29 2.24
CA MET A 168 12.30 19.54 1.85
C MET A 168 12.24 19.12 0.37
N GLY A 169 11.08 18.71 -0.14
CA GLY A 169 10.92 18.24 -1.51
C GLY A 169 11.63 16.93 -1.84
N GLU A 170 12.20 16.26 -0.84
CA GLU A 170 13.04 15.08 -0.97
C GLU A 170 12.35 13.84 -0.35
N ARG A 171 12.80 12.65 -0.76
CA ARG A 171 12.37 11.39 -0.13
C ARG A 171 12.95 11.29 1.28
N THR A 172 12.13 10.81 2.21
CA THR A 172 12.49 10.58 3.61
C THR A 172 11.91 9.25 4.08
N ILE A 173 12.20 8.83 5.32
CA ILE A 173 11.59 7.66 5.95
C ILE A 173 10.06 7.65 5.81
N PHE A 174 9.38 8.80 5.76
CA PHE A 174 7.93 8.88 5.59
C PHE A 174 7.42 8.34 4.24
N ASN A 175 8.29 8.16 3.25
CA ASN A 175 7.89 7.56 1.97
C ASN A 175 7.63 6.04 2.09
N VAL A 176 8.24 5.39 3.07
CA VAL A 176 8.01 3.96 3.36
C VAL A 176 7.05 3.73 4.53
N LEU A 177 6.83 4.74 5.39
CA LEU A 177 5.97 4.60 6.57
C LEU A 177 4.46 4.53 6.24
N GLY A 178 4.01 5.18 5.15
CA GLY A 178 2.60 5.17 4.75
C GLY A 178 2.01 3.77 4.64
N PRO A 179 2.58 2.88 3.81
CA PRO A 179 2.12 1.49 3.68
C PRO A 179 2.21 0.65 4.96
N LEU A 180 3.05 1.06 5.91
CA LEU A 180 3.25 0.35 7.19
C LEU A 180 2.24 0.77 8.27
N SER A 181 1.45 1.81 8.01
CA SER A 181 0.62 2.49 9.01
C SER A 181 -0.88 2.27 8.80
N ASN A 182 -1.27 1.13 8.22
CA ASN A 182 -2.68 0.83 7.96
C ASN A 182 -3.50 0.85 9.26
N PRO A 183 -4.58 1.67 9.32
CA PRO A 183 -5.43 1.81 10.50
C PRO A 183 -6.15 0.54 10.95
N ALA A 184 -6.32 -0.44 10.05
CA ALA A 184 -6.91 -1.74 10.37
C ALA A 184 -5.89 -2.74 10.95
N ARG A 185 -4.62 -2.34 11.09
CA ARG A 185 -3.52 -3.24 11.50
C ARG A 185 -3.53 -4.54 10.70
N ALA A 186 -3.63 -4.42 9.38
CA ALA A 186 -3.74 -5.54 8.45
C ALA A 186 -2.67 -6.60 8.73
N THR A 187 -3.10 -7.86 8.90
CA THR A 187 -2.21 -9.01 9.12
C THR A 187 -1.84 -9.73 7.84
N MET A 188 -2.47 -9.34 6.73
CA MET A 188 -2.11 -9.75 5.38
C MET A 188 -1.74 -8.51 4.55
N GLN A 189 -0.67 -8.58 3.75
CA GLN A 189 -0.26 -7.42 2.95
C GLN A 189 0.47 -7.80 1.66
N LEU A 190 0.04 -7.20 0.54
CA LEU A 190 0.84 -7.10 -0.67
C LEU A 190 1.40 -5.68 -0.73
N LEU A 191 2.73 -5.55 -0.59
CA LEU A 191 3.43 -4.28 -0.57
C LEU A 191 4.38 -4.16 -1.75
N GLY A 192 4.13 -3.21 -2.64
CA GLY A 192 5.07 -2.81 -3.66
C GLY A 192 6.07 -1.76 -3.17
N VAL A 193 7.32 -1.88 -3.58
CA VAL A 193 8.40 -0.93 -3.27
C VAL A 193 9.11 -0.45 -4.53
N TYR A 194 9.45 0.84 -4.59
CA TYR A 194 10.07 1.48 -5.77
C TYR A 194 11.54 1.09 -5.99
N ASP A 195 12.18 0.43 -5.04
CA ASP A 195 13.60 0.05 -5.07
C ASP A 195 13.73 -1.41 -4.60
N GLU A 196 14.38 -2.23 -5.39
CA GLU A 196 14.59 -3.66 -5.09
C GLU A 196 15.38 -3.90 -3.80
N ASN A 197 16.20 -2.94 -3.38
CA ASN A 197 16.94 -3.03 -2.12
C ASN A 197 16.03 -2.89 -0.89
N LEU A 198 14.82 -2.35 -1.05
CA LEU A 198 13.82 -2.26 0.01
C LEU A 198 13.04 -3.56 0.22
N VAL A 199 13.07 -4.51 -0.72
CA VAL A 199 12.24 -5.73 -0.65
C VAL A 199 12.49 -6.50 0.66
N MET A 200 13.73 -6.85 0.96
CA MET A 200 14.06 -7.59 2.19
C MET A 200 13.86 -6.78 3.47
N PRO A 201 14.36 -5.53 3.58
CA PRO A 201 14.13 -4.71 4.77
C PRO A 201 12.65 -4.50 5.06
N MET A 202 11.83 -4.20 4.05
CA MET A 202 10.40 -3.97 4.25
C MET A 202 9.64 -5.24 4.62
N ALA A 203 10.04 -6.40 4.09
CA ALA A 203 9.48 -7.68 4.51
C ALA A 203 9.77 -7.98 6.00
N GLN A 204 10.98 -7.68 6.46
CA GLN A 204 11.31 -7.82 7.88
C GLN A 204 10.52 -6.84 8.74
N VAL A 205 10.38 -5.58 8.32
CA VAL A 205 9.57 -4.59 9.03
C VAL A 205 8.11 -5.03 9.12
N LEU A 206 7.51 -5.48 8.02
CA LEU A 206 6.13 -6.00 8.02
C LEU A 206 5.96 -7.17 8.98
N SER A 207 6.91 -8.11 8.98
CA SER A 207 6.90 -9.24 9.92
C SER A 207 6.98 -8.76 11.37
N ASN A 208 7.85 -7.80 11.69
CA ASN A 208 7.97 -7.19 13.02
C ASN A 208 6.65 -6.50 13.44
N LEU A 209 5.94 -5.90 12.50
CA LEU A 209 4.67 -5.20 12.71
C LEU A 209 3.44 -6.13 12.74
N GLY A 210 3.64 -7.46 12.71
CA GLY A 210 2.60 -8.47 12.89
C GLY A 210 1.92 -8.95 11.60
N VAL A 211 2.48 -8.66 10.41
CA VAL A 211 2.01 -9.30 9.18
C VAL A 211 2.42 -10.76 9.18
N THR A 212 1.44 -11.65 9.13
CA THR A 212 1.63 -13.11 9.13
C THR A 212 1.65 -13.72 7.74
N ARG A 213 0.94 -13.09 6.79
CA ARG A 213 0.90 -13.50 5.38
C ARG A 213 1.09 -12.29 4.49
N GLY A 214 2.16 -12.25 3.73
CA GLY A 214 2.43 -11.08 2.90
C GLY A 214 3.46 -11.34 1.81
N MET A 215 3.58 -10.37 0.95
CA MET A 215 4.62 -10.31 -0.07
C MET A 215 5.07 -8.87 -0.25
N VAL A 216 6.37 -8.65 -0.20
CA VAL A 216 6.97 -7.39 -0.65
C VAL A 216 7.55 -7.62 -2.04
N VAL A 217 7.26 -6.72 -2.97
CA VAL A 217 7.62 -6.88 -4.38
C VAL A 217 8.17 -5.59 -4.97
N CYS A 218 9.14 -5.75 -5.89
CA CYS A 218 9.59 -4.71 -6.81
C CYS A 218 9.66 -5.32 -8.20
N GLY A 219 8.78 -4.91 -9.11
CA GLY A 219 8.69 -5.44 -10.47
C GLY A 219 9.19 -4.44 -11.50
N GLY A 220 10.38 -4.67 -12.10
CA GLY A 220 10.93 -3.78 -13.12
C GLY A 220 11.14 -2.33 -12.65
N GLY A 221 11.34 -2.11 -11.35
CA GLY A 221 11.47 -0.77 -10.74
C GLY A 221 10.14 -0.10 -10.38
N MET A 222 9.01 -0.80 -10.57
CA MET A 222 7.69 -0.37 -10.13
C MET A 222 7.42 -0.81 -8.69
N ASP A 223 6.63 -0.05 -7.98
CA ASP A 223 6.10 -0.41 -6.66
C ASP A 223 4.84 -1.29 -6.74
N GLU A 224 4.88 -2.25 -7.66
CA GLU A 224 3.85 -3.28 -7.91
C GLU A 224 4.55 -4.58 -8.37
N ALA A 225 3.86 -5.71 -8.34
CA ALA A 225 4.24 -6.85 -9.17
C ALA A 225 3.96 -6.48 -10.63
N SER A 226 4.92 -6.72 -11.55
CA SER A 226 4.84 -6.14 -12.88
C SER A 226 5.17 -7.14 -13.99
N LEU A 227 4.58 -6.90 -15.16
CA LEU A 227 4.85 -7.61 -16.41
C LEU A 227 6.05 -7.02 -17.20
N ILE A 228 6.75 -6.00 -16.64
CA ILE A 228 7.89 -5.38 -17.33
C ILE A 228 9.12 -6.30 -17.32
N GLY A 229 9.14 -7.28 -16.44
CA GLY A 229 10.23 -8.26 -16.31
C GLY A 229 10.13 -9.06 -15.01
N ASP A 230 11.27 -9.59 -14.58
CA ASP A 230 11.38 -10.31 -13.33
C ASP A 230 11.04 -9.42 -12.15
N ASN A 231 10.32 -10.00 -11.19
CA ASN A 231 9.98 -9.33 -9.94
C ASN A 231 10.85 -9.88 -8.83
N LYS A 232 11.56 -9.02 -8.13
CA LYS A 232 12.21 -9.36 -6.87
C LYS A 232 11.18 -9.36 -5.77
N VAL A 233 11.01 -10.49 -5.11
CA VAL A 233 9.99 -10.64 -4.07
C VAL A 233 10.56 -11.22 -2.79
N CYS A 234 9.90 -10.92 -1.67
CA CYS A 234 10.07 -11.62 -0.40
C CYS A 234 8.70 -11.98 0.16
N GLU A 235 8.40 -13.26 0.24
CA GLU A 235 7.18 -13.77 0.84
C GLU A 235 7.34 -13.87 2.36
N ILE A 236 6.29 -13.47 3.08
CA ILE A 236 6.17 -13.56 4.54
C ILE A 236 5.12 -14.63 4.85
N ARG A 237 5.52 -15.63 5.63
CA ARG A 237 4.63 -16.69 6.08
C ARG A 237 4.96 -17.03 7.54
N ASP A 238 4.11 -16.58 8.47
CA ASP A 238 4.24 -16.82 9.92
C ASP A 238 5.67 -16.54 10.47
N GLY A 239 6.21 -15.38 10.12
CA GLY A 239 7.55 -14.92 10.53
C GLY A 239 8.69 -15.45 9.68
N ARG A 240 8.44 -16.42 8.78
CA ARG A 240 9.44 -16.88 7.81
C ARG A 240 9.47 -15.95 6.61
N LEU A 241 10.66 -15.49 6.24
CA LEU A 241 10.93 -14.68 5.06
C LEU A 241 11.57 -15.55 3.97
N THR A 242 10.98 -15.55 2.78
CA THR A 242 11.47 -16.36 1.65
C THR A 242 11.65 -15.45 0.43
N PRO A 243 12.89 -15.03 0.13
CA PRO A 243 13.18 -14.25 -1.07
C PRO A 243 13.25 -15.14 -2.31
N TYR A 244 12.71 -14.65 -3.44
CA TYR A 244 12.84 -15.31 -4.75
C TYR A 244 12.58 -14.31 -5.90
N GLN A 245 12.82 -14.77 -7.13
CA GLN A 245 12.43 -14.06 -8.34
C GLN A 245 11.11 -14.64 -8.85
N LEU A 246 10.13 -13.75 -9.06
CA LEU A 246 8.86 -14.13 -9.65
C LEU A 246 8.87 -13.71 -11.12
N ASP A 247 8.80 -14.70 -11.98
CA ASP A 247 8.77 -14.57 -13.44
C ASP A 247 7.32 -14.72 -13.92
N PRO A 248 6.68 -13.65 -14.45
CA PRO A 248 5.30 -13.70 -14.92
C PRO A 248 5.05 -14.72 -16.03
N GLU A 249 6.03 -14.96 -16.90
CA GLU A 249 5.88 -15.90 -18.03
C GLU A 249 5.64 -17.35 -17.56
N LYS A 250 6.15 -17.72 -16.37
CA LYS A 250 5.89 -19.04 -15.77
C LYS A 250 4.43 -19.28 -15.41
N TYR A 251 3.64 -18.21 -15.35
CA TYR A 251 2.20 -18.25 -15.05
C TYR A 251 1.35 -17.98 -16.31
N GLY A 252 1.98 -18.00 -17.50
CA GLY A 252 1.30 -17.77 -18.78
C GLY A 252 0.91 -16.33 -19.05
N LEU A 253 1.52 -15.37 -18.34
CA LEU A 253 1.35 -13.94 -18.56
C LEU A 253 2.42 -13.42 -19.54
N SER A 254 2.07 -12.42 -20.32
CA SER A 254 2.96 -11.86 -21.34
C SER A 254 3.74 -10.66 -20.79
N LEU A 255 5.04 -10.58 -21.08
CA LEU A 255 5.79 -9.37 -20.77
C LEU A 255 5.28 -8.17 -21.59
N CYS A 256 5.38 -7.00 -21.02
CA CYS A 256 4.96 -5.75 -21.66
C CYS A 256 5.98 -4.62 -21.40
N THR A 257 5.69 -3.44 -21.97
CA THR A 257 6.50 -2.24 -21.76
C THR A 257 5.84 -1.32 -20.71
N VAL A 258 6.62 -0.38 -20.16
CA VAL A 258 6.10 0.66 -19.26
C VAL A 258 4.94 1.44 -19.91
N ASP A 259 5.03 1.70 -21.21
CA ASP A 259 4.00 2.47 -21.93
C ASP A 259 2.66 1.72 -21.99
N ASP A 260 2.67 0.39 -22.02
CA ASP A 260 1.45 -0.42 -22.02
C ASP A 260 0.69 -0.30 -20.68
N LEU A 261 1.38 0.01 -19.59
CA LEU A 261 0.82 0.17 -18.25
C LEU A 261 0.51 1.62 -17.87
N ARG A 262 0.77 2.58 -18.77
CA ARG A 262 0.53 3.99 -18.46
C ARG A 262 -0.91 4.27 -18.10
N GLY A 263 -1.05 5.09 -17.04
CA GLY A 263 -2.30 5.71 -16.62
C GLY A 263 -2.42 7.16 -17.08
N GLY A 264 -3.37 7.87 -16.50
CA GLY A 264 -3.64 9.26 -16.82
C GLY A 264 -4.23 10.04 -15.64
N SER A 265 -5.17 10.92 -15.93
CA SER A 265 -5.95 11.62 -14.90
C SER A 265 -6.82 10.63 -14.11
N PRO A 266 -7.34 11.01 -12.93
CA PRO A 266 -8.26 10.16 -12.15
C PRO A 266 -9.40 9.59 -12.98
N ARG A 267 -10.02 10.41 -13.82
CA ARG A 267 -11.11 9.99 -14.71
C ARG A 267 -10.65 8.94 -15.74
N VAL A 268 -9.45 9.10 -16.30
CA VAL A 268 -8.90 8.12 -17.26
C VAL A 268 -8.64 6.80 -16.54
N ASN A 269 -8.04 6.84 -15.34
CA ASN A 269 -7.75 5.65 -14.55
C ASN A 269 -9.02 4.95 -14.05
N ALA A 270 -10.06 5.70 -13.69
CA ALA A 270 -11.37 5.14 -13.35
C ALA A 270 -11.99 4.38 -14.54
N GLN A 271 -11.85 4.93 -15.77
CA GLN A 271 -12.31 4.25 -16.97
C GLN A 271 -11.49 2.97 -17.23
N ILE A 272 -10.16 3.01 -17.12
CA ILE A 272 -9.28 1.84 -17.23
C ILE A 272 -9.71 0.75 -16.22
N THR A 273 -9.90 1.13 -14.95
CA THR A 273 -10.39 0.21 -13.91
C THR A 273 -11.71 -0.45 -14.31
N ARG A 274 -12.71 0.34 -14.76
CA ARG A 274 -13.99 -0.21 -15.19
C ARG A 274 -13.88 -1.10 -16.42
N ASP A 275 -13.01 -0.77 -17.38
CA ASP A 275 -12.80 -1.57 -18.59
C ASP A 275 -12.15 -2.92 -18.27
N ILE A 276 -11.18 -2.95 -17.34
CA ILE A 276 -10.57 -4.18 -16.85
C ILE A 276 -11.63 -5.02 -16.10
N LEU A 277 -12.30 -4.46 -15.10
CA LEU A 277 -13.23 -5.20 -14.24
C LEU A 277 -14.48 -5.68 -14.99
N SER A 278 -14.84 -5.06 -16.13
CA SER A 278 -15.92 -5.51 -17.01
C SER A 278 -15.50 -6.50 -18.09
N GLY A 279 -14.20 -6.86 -18.15
CA GLY A 279 -13.66 -7.73 -19.18
C GLY A 279 -13.54 -7.09 -20.58
N ARG A 280 -13.70 -5.78 -20.71
CA ARG A 280 -13.51 -5.08 -22.00
C ARG A 280 -12.04 -4.90 -22.36
N GLU A 281 -11.19 -4.67 -21.37
CA GLU A 281 -9.73 -4.64 -21.53
C GLU A 281 -9.19 -6.08 -21.51
N GLN A 282 -8.45 -6.47 -22.55
CA GLN A 282 -7.89 -7.83 -22.69
C GLN A 282 -6.36 -7.84 -22.84
N GLY A 283 -5.73 -6.66 -22.86
CA GLY A 283 -4.29 -6.51 -23.05
C GLY A 283 -3.48 -6.51 -21.74
N ALA A 284 -2.30 -5.90 -21.81
CA ALA A 284 -1.32 -5.85 -20.72
C ALA A 284 -1.89 -5.34 -19.40
N LYS A 285 -2.78 -4.33 -19.43
CA LYS A 285 -3.40 -3.80 -18.21
C LYS A 285 -4.25 -4.83 -17.48
N ARG A 286 -4.97 -5.69 -18.24
CA ARG A 286 -5.72 -6.80 -17.63
C ARG A 286 -4.77 -7.82 -17.04
N GLU A 287 -3.74 -8.25 -17.78
CA GLU A 287 -2.77 -9.24 -17.29
C GLU A 287 -2.00 -8.73 -16.06
N GLU A 288 -1.66 -7.44 -16.00
CA GLU A 288 -1.07 -6.81 -14.82
C GLU A 288 -1.99 -6.92 -13.59
N ILE A 289 -3.30 -6.76 -13.76
CA ILE A 289 -4.26 -6.98 -12.68
C ILE A 289 -4.40 -8.46 -12.32
N LEU A 290 -4.33 -9.36 -13.29
CA LEU A 290 -4.34 -10.80 -13.00
C LEU A 290 -3.16 -11.21 -12.12
N LEU A 291 -1.97 -10.65 -12.36
CA LEU A 291 -0.78 -10.90 -11.53
C LEU A 291 -0.98 -10.39 -10.11
N ASN A 292 -1.29 -9.10 -9.93
CA ASN A 292 -1.40 -8.49 -8.61
C ASN A 292 -2.59 -9.03 -7.80
N ALA A 293 -3.76 -9.19 -8.42
CA ALA A 293 -4.90 -9.80 -7.79
C ALA A 293 -4.71 -11.29 -7.51
N GLY A 294 -4.02 -12.00 -8.40
CA GLY A 294 -3.63 -13.40 -8.21
C GLY A 294 -2.74 -13.58 -6.97
N ILE A 295 -1.75 -12.72 -6.80
CA ILE A 295 -0.92 -12.70 -5.59
C ILE A 295 -1.79 -12.42 -4.35
N ALA A 296 -2.69 -11.43 -4.40
CA ALA A 296 -3.56 -11.12 -3.28
C ALA A 296 -4.49 -12.28 -2.91
N LEU A 297 -5.05 -12.99 -3.90
CA LEU A 297 -5.87 -14.19 -3.68
C LEU A 297 -5.05 -15.34 -3.09
N TYR A 298 -3.85 -15.57 -3.61
CA TYR A 298 -2.91 -16.57 -3.07
C TYR A 298 -2.55 -16.29 -1.60
N LEU A 299 -2.28 -15.04 -1.26
CA LEU A 299 -1.97 -14.63 0.11
C LEU A 299 -3.20 -14.69 1.02
N GLY A 300 -4.38 -14.34 0.52
CA GLY A 300 -5.59 -14.17 1.32
C GLY A 300 -6.39 -15.45 1.56
N LEU A 301 -6.26 -16.45 0.69
CA LEU A 301 -7.04 -17.69 0.73
C LEU A 301 -6.15 -18.90 1.02
N ASP A 302 -6.64 -19.81 1.83
CA ASP A 302 -5.91 -21.05 2.13
C ASP A 302 -5.99 -22.06 0.98
N GLY A 303 -4.88 -22.78 0.76
CA GLY A 303 -4.83 -23.91 -0.16
C GLY A 303 -4.69 -23.53 -1.65
N LEU A 304 -4.62 -22.24 -2.00
CA LEU A 304 -4.33 -21.83 -3.37
C LEU A 304 -2.82 -21.81 -3.65
N THR A 305 -2.44 -22.17 -4.85
CA THR A 305 -1.15 -21.80 -5.44
C THR A 305 -1.26 -20.41 -6.07
N LEU A 306 -0.13 -19.78 -6.41
CA LEU A 306 -0.16 -18.49 -7.14
C LEU A 306 -0.82 -18.66 -8.52
N GLU A 307 -0.57 -19.78 -9.20
CA GLU A 307 -1.23 -20.10 -10.48
C GLU A 307 -2.76 -20.17 -10.32
N ASP A 308 -3.26 -20.82 -9.26
CA ASP A 308 -4.70 -20.86 -8.97
C ASP A 308 -5.26 -19.46 -8.65
N GLY A 309 -4.49 -18.65 -7.95
CA GLY A 309 -4.85 -17.25 -7.66
C GLY A 309 -5.02 -16.42 -8.93
N ILE A 310 -4.11 -16.54 -9.88
CA ILE A 310 -4.17 -15.84 -11.18
C ILE A 310 -5.36 -16.32 -12.01
N LYS A 311 -5.59 -17.65 -12.09
CA LYS A 311 -6.78 -18.22 -12.77
C LYS A 311 -8.07 -17.72 -12.14
N LYS A 312 -8.15 -17.72 -10.81
CA LYS A 312 -9.31 -17.22 -10.06
C LYS A 312 -9.54 -15.72 -10.31
N ALA A 313 -8.48 -14.91 -10.40
CA ALA A 313 -8.59 -13.50 -10.75
C ALA A 313 -9.23 -13.30 -12.14
N ALA A 314 -8.82 -14.11 -13.14
CA ALA A 314 -9.42 -14.08 -14.46
C ALA A 314 -10.92 -14.45 -14.43
N GLU A 315 -11.29 -15.53 -13.74
CA GLU A 315 -12.67 -15.94 -13.57
C GLU A 315 -13.56 -14.86 -12.92
N LEU A 316 -13.04 -14.15 -11.90
CA LEU A 316 -13.75 -13.08 -11.21
C LEU A 316 -13.99 -11.85 -12.09
N ILE A 317 -13.06 -11.55 -12.99
CA ILE A 317 -13.22 -10.49 -13.99
C ILE A 317 -14.20 -10.93 -15.07
N ASP A 318 -14.01 -12.10 -15.66
CA ASP A 318 -14.78 -12.58 -16.80
C ASP A 318 -16.27 -12.88 -16.44
N SER A 319 -16.53 -13.27 -15.19
CA SER A 319 -17.89 -13.43 -14.67
C SER A 319 -18.60 -12.11 -14.33
N GLY A 320 -17.85 -10.97 -14.32
CA GLY A 320 -18.37 -9.68 -13.87
C GLY A 320 -18.44 -9.50 -12.35
N ALA A 321 -17.97 -10.49 -11.56
CA ALA A 321 -18.01 -10.43 -10.10
C ALA A 321 -17.15 -9.28 -9.55
N ALA A 322 -16.01 -9.01 -10.19
CA ALA A 322 -15.11 -7.92 -9.79
C ALA A 322 -15.75 -6.54 -10.04
N LEU A 323 -16.44 -6.34 -11.16
CA LEU A 323 -17.19 -5.10 -11.41
C LEU A 323 -18.36 -4.93 -10.45
N ALA A 324 -19.12 -5.99 -10.20
CA ALA A 324 -20.21 -5.96 -9.23
C ALA A 324 -19.71 -5.62 -7.81
N LYS A 325 -18.50 -6.06 -7.44
CA LYS A 325 -17.87 -5.70 -6.16
C LYS A 325 -17.55 -4.20 -6.07
N LEU A 326 -17.02 -3.60 -7.12
CA LEU A 326 -16.82 -2.15 -7.20
C LEU A 326 -18.13 -1.39 -7.01
N ASP A 327 -19.18 -1.77 -7.78
CA ASP A 327 -20.46 -1.07 -7.71
C ASP A 327 -21.15 -1.24 -6.34
N GLN A 328 -21.04 -2.44 -5.73
CA GLN A 328 -21.50 -2.71 -4.36
C GLN A 328 -20.79 -1.81 -3.35
N PHE A 329 -19.47 -1.71 -3.45
CA PHE A 329 -18.65 -0.90 -2.55
C PHE A 329 -18.98 0.59 -2.67
N ALA A 330 -19.05 1.12 -3.90
CA ALA A 330 -19.41 2.52 -4.13
C ALA A 330 -20.78 2.85 -3.54
N ALA A 331 -21.80 2.01 -3.78
CA ALA A 331 -23.13 2.18 -3.23
C ALA A 331 -23.14 2.14 -1.69
N ALA A 332 -22.43 1.20 -1.08
CA ALA A 332 -22.35 1.07 0.38
C ALA A 332 -21.69 2.30 1.03
N THR A 333 -20.65 2.89 0.42
CA THR A 333 -20.03 4.11 0.94
C THR A 333 -20.96 5.32 0.83
N GLN A 334 -21.75 5.42 -0.24
CA GLN A 334 -22.73 6.49 -0.43
C GLN A 334 -23.91 6.38 0.57
N GLU A 335 -24.30 5.15 0.91
CA GLU A 335 -25.33 4.91 1.93
C GLU A 335 -24.78 5.23 3.32
N ALA A 336 -23.59 4.75 3.66
CA ALA A 336 -22.94 5.01 4.95
C ALA A 336 -22.75 6.51 5.21
N ALA A 337 -22.43 7.29 4.18
CA ALA A 337 -22.26 8.74 4.30
C ALA A 337 -23.57 9.52 4.59
N LYS A 338 -24.73 8.91 4.44
CA LYS A 338 -26.04 9.51 4.73
C LYS A 338 -26.53 9.22 6.16
N ALA A 339 -25.93 8.22 6.81
CA ALA A 339 -26.25 7.78 8.16
C ALA A 339 -25.46 8.59 9.20
#